data_a2111eaccc2992b8519ed3d4d1880f50
#
_entry.id   a2111eaccc2992b8519ed3d4d1880f50
#
_cell.length_a   1.000
_cell.length_b   1.000
_cell.length_c   1.000
_cell.angle_alpha   90.00
_cell.angle_beta   90.00
_cell.angle_gamma   90.00
#
_symmetry.space_group_name_H-M   'P 1'
#
loop_
_entity.id
_entity.type
_entity.pdbx_description
1 polymer ?
#
loop_
_entity_poly.entity_id
_entity_poly.type
_entity_poly.pdbx_seq_one_letter_code
_entity_poly.pdbx_strand_id
1 'polypeptide(L)'
;MELAFNFWDNMAKRYPRFNDASMRKDVNRILEWCLTKNVSFKGASILDIGAGTGTIAIPLAQKGAHVTAMDISEGMLAALNEDAKEEGLSANVLTHQSDWDSFPLTKKYDFVIASMTPAINDQQKIEKMLGATKGLGIYVGWGKYRINKLVEALVNAHKVVEEDCSAAGCIKAHQFIDILKEKKIPFESEFFATSWTETYTLDEAKEYAYDQLKRKDITPNDEIVESILKSFLQDDKVHVTTEAEKGMILWNVA
;
A
#
# COMPACT_ATOMS: atom_id res chain seq x y z
N MET A 1 -5.61 -12.60 -13.29
CA MET A 1 -4.15 -12.42 -13.19
C MET A 1 -3.68 -11.37 -14.21
N GLU A 2 -3.88 -11.55 -15.50
CA GLU A 2 -3.46 -10.61 -16.58
C GLU A 2 -3.98 -9.16 -16.40
N LEU A 3 -5.21 -8.96 -15.94
CA LEU A 3 -5.80 -7.64 -15.66
C LEU A 3 -5.07 -6.90 -14.51
N ALA A 4 -4.59 -7.61 -13.49
CA ALA A 4 -3.87 -7.00 -12.38
C ALA A 4 -2.45 -6.59 -12.78
N PHE A 5 -1.76 -7.38 -13.60
CA PHE A 5 -0.47 -7.03 -14.19
C PHE A 5 -0.55 -5.71 -14.96
N ASN A 6 -1.46 -5.63 -15.92
CA ASN A 6 -1.63 -4.44 -16.76
C ASN A 6 -1.99 -3.19 -15.96
N PHE A 7 -2.77 -3.34 -14.87
CA PHE A 7 -3.14 -2.21 -14.02
C PHE A 7 -1.91 -1.63 -13.29
N TRP A 8 -1.11 -2.47 -12.62
CA TRP A 8 0.04 -1.99 -11.86
C TRP A 8 1.19 -1.50 -12.74
N ASP A 9 1.40 -2.10 -13.90
CA ASP A 9 2.39 -1.62 -14.88
C ASP A 9 2.02 -0.23 -15.41
N ASN A 10 0.74 0.02 -15.66
CA ASN A 10 0.28 1.36 -16.06
C ASN A 10 0.41 2.37 -14.91
N MET A 11 0.17 1.93 -13.67
CA MET A 11 0.33 2.76 -12.49
C MET A 11 1.78 3.11 -12.18
N ALA A 12 2.74 2.24 -12.49
CA ALA A 12 4.16 2.42 -12.19
C ALA A 12 4.73 3.75 -12.69
N LYS A 13 4.24 4.25 -13.83
CA LYS A 13 4.69 5.50 -14.45
C LYS A 13 4.41 6.76 -13.61
N ARG A 14 3.42 6.70 -12.73
CA ARG A 14 2.96 7.82 -11.89
C ARG A 14 2.88 7.46 -10.41
N TYR A 15 3.32 6.25 -10.05
CA TYR A 15 3.33 5.83 -8.66
C TYR A 15 4.45 6.55 -7.91
N PRO A 16 4.20 7.00 -6.66
CA PRO A 16 5.22 7.68 -5.88
C PRO A 16 6.51 6.86 -5.75
N ARG A 17 7.65 7.51 -5.81
CA ARG A 17 8.98 6.93 -5.58
C ARG A 17 9.35 7.05 -4.09
N PHE A 18 10.40 6.36 -3.66
CA PHE A 18 10.86 6.35 -2.27
C PHE A 18 11.20 7.76 -1.72
N ASN A 19 11.64 8.68 -2.58
CA ASN A 19 12.01 10.05 -2.24
C ASN A 19 10.83 11.04 -2.30
N ASP A 20 9.64 10.60 -2.71
CA ASP A 20 8.45 11.44 -2.77
C ASP A 20 8.01 11.85 -1.37
N ALA A 21 7.82 13.15 -1.15
CA ALA A 21 7.47 13.71 0.15
C ALA A 21 6.16 13.17 0.72
N SER A 22 5.19 12.84 -0.15
CA SER A 22 3.88 12.29 0.25
C SER A 22 4.00 10.91 0.90
N MET A 23 4.96 10.09 0.44
CA MET A 23 5.19 8.74 0.95
C MET A 23 6.17 8.71 2.12
N ARG A 24 7.20 9.56 2.12
CA ARG A 24 8.27 9.56 3.13
C ARG A 24 7.77 9.70 4.55
N LYS A 25 6.73 10.50 4.78
CA LYS A 25 6.19 10.72 6.14
C LYS A 25 5.69 9.41 6.76
N ASP A 26 4.90 8.65 6.03
CA ASP A 26 4.33 7.39 6.53
C ASP A 26 5.40 6.30 6.61
N VAL A 27 6.30 6.21 5.62
CA VAL A 27 7.42 5.26 5.63
C VAL A 27 8.36 5.53 6.80
N ASN A 28 8.74 6.78 7.04
CA ASN A 28 9.58 7.14 8.18
C ASN A 28 8.90 6.75 9.50
N ARG A 29 7.60 7.02 9.65
CA ARG A 29 6.85 6.63 10.84
C ARG A 29 6.91 5.11 11.08
N ILE A 30 6.72 4.29 10.03
CA ILE A 30 6.80 2.83 10.13
C ILE A 30 8.19 2.40 10.59
N LEU A 31 9.25 2.93 9.97
CA LEU A 31 10.64 2.57 10.30
C LEU A 31 11.04 3.06 11.69
N GLU A 32 10.65 4.28 12.08
CA GLU A 32 10.89 4.83 13.42
C GLU A 32 10.18 3.99 14.48
N TRP A 33 8.92 3.62 14.25
CA TRP A 33 8.21 2.74 15.16
C TRP A 33 8.94 1.40 15.36
N CYS A 34 9.42 0.77 14.28
CA CYS A 34 10.22 -0.45 14.38
C CYS A 34 11.50 -0.24 15.22
N LEU A 35 12.17 0.89 15.04
CA LEU A 35 13.36 1.22 15.84
C LEU A 35 13.04 1.38 17.33
N THR A 36 11.87 1.93 17.69
CA THR A 36 11.43 2.00 19.11
C THR A 36 11.23 0.63 19.74
N LYS A 37 11.05 -0.41 18.91
CA LYS A 37 10.90 -1.82 19.31
C LYS A 37 12.24 -2.59 19.27
N ASN A 38 13.38 -1.87 19.23
CA ASN A 38 14.73 -2.43 19.12
C ASN A 38 14.97 -3.29 17.87
N VAL A 39 14.21 -3.06 16.78
CA VAL A 39 14.41 -3.74 15.52
C VAL A 39 15.64 -3.15 14.82
N SER A 40 16.62 -4.00 14.50
CA SER A 40 17.79 -3.62 13.71
C SER A 40 17.71 -4.22 12.32
N PHE A 41 17.82 -3.38 11.31
CA PHE A 41 17.81 -3.82 9.91
C PHE A 41 19.20 -4.11 9.35
N LYS A 42 20.27 -3.69 10.02
CA LYS A 42 21.65 -3.83 9.53
C LYS A 42 22.06 -5.30 9.39
N GLY A 43 22.39 -5.71 8.18
CA GLY A 43 22.77 -7.07 7.84
C GLY A 43 21.61 -8.07 7.80
N ALA A 44 20.40 -7.63 8.09
CA ALA A 44 19.21 -8.49 8.08
C ALA A 44 18.76 -8.85 6.66
N SER A 45 18.34 -10.10 6.46
CA SER A 45 17.65 -10.53 5.26
C SER A 45 16.16 -10.20 5.36
N ILE A 46 15.65 -9.39 4.43
CA ILE A 46 14.26 -8.90 4.44
C ILE A 46 13.55 -9.34 3.17
N LEU A 47 12.31 -9.81 3.30
CA LEU A 47 11.38 -9.99 2.19
C LEU A 47 10.34 -8.87 2.23
N ASP A 48 10.28 -8.06 1.18
CA ASP A 48 9.25 -7.04 0.96
C ASP A 48 8.22 -7.57 -0.04
N ILE A 49 7.00 -7.85 0.43
CA ILE A 49 5.92 -8.45 -0.35
C ILE A 49 5.06 -7.33 -0.95
N GLY A 50 4.99 -7.27 -2.29
CA GLY A 50 4.33 -6.20 -3.01
C GLY A 50 5.10 -4.89 -2.87
N ALA A 51 6.40 -4.95 -3.16
CA ALA A 51 7.36 -3.86 -2.91
C ALA A 51 7.09 -2.59 -3.74
N GLY A 52 6.32 -2.71 -4.83
CA GLY A 52 6.02 -1.59 -5.72
C GLY A 52 7.29 -0.92 -6.25
N THR A 53 7.30 0.40 -6.23
CA THR A 53 8.45 1.24 -6.63
C THR A 53 9.57 1.29 -5.57
N GLY A 54 9.50 0.47 -4.51
CA GLY A 54 10.55 0.41 -3.49
C GLY A 54 10.44 1.46 -2.38
N THR A 55 9.27 2.02 -2.15
CA THR A 55 9.07 3.06 -1.11
C THR A 55 9.50 2.61 0.29
N ILE A 56 9.52 1.30 0.57
CA ILE A 56 10.03 0.69 1.81
C ILE A 56 11.35 -0.02 1.57
N ALA A 57 11.50 -0.77 0.47
CA ALA A 57 12.70 -1.53 0.17
C ALA A 57 13.97 -0.66 0.15
N ILE A 58 13.93 0.50 -0.51
CA ILE A 58 15.08 1.41 -0.59
C ILE A 58 15.48 1.94 0.80
N PRO A 59 14.59 2.53 1.62
CA PRO A 59 14.94 2.95 2.98
C PRO A 59 15.47 1.83 3.89
N LEU A 60 14.99 0.59 3.73
CA LEU A 60 15.52 -0.55 4.46
C LEU A 60 16.95 -0.89 4.00
N ALA A 61 17.19 -0.89 2.69
CA ALA A 61 18.53 -1.11 2.13
C ALA A 61 19.52 0.01 2.55
N GLN A 62 19.10 1.27 2.60
CA GLN A 62 19.88 2.39 3.15
C GLN A 62 20.26 2.19 4.62
N LYS A 63 19.45 1.42 5.39
CA LYS A 63 19.77 1.02 6.77
C LYS A 63 20.67 -0.24 6.85
N GLY A 64 21.17 -0.71 5.72
CA GLY A 64 22.08 -1.85 5.61
C GLY A 64 21.42 -3.22 5.55
N ALA A 65 20.13 -3.30 5.26
CA ALA A 65 19.46 -4.58 5.03
C ALA A 65 19.79 -5.16 3.65
N HIS A 66 19.63 -6.49 3.51
CA HIS A 66 19.59 -7.20 2.24
C HIS A 66 18.13 -7.52 1.90
N VAL A 67 17.56 -6.76 0.98
CA VAL A 67 16.12 -6.81 0.67
C VAL A 67 15.88 -7.67 -0.57
N THR A 68 15.01 -8.67 -0.45
CA THR A 68 14.36 -9.32 -1.58
C THR A 68 13.01 -8.64 -1.77
N ALA A 69 12.89 -7.86 -2.83
CA ALA A 69 11.69 -7.10 -3.17
C ALA A 69 10.86 -7.88 -4.21
N MET A 70 9.69 -8.36 -3.81
CA MET A 70 8.79 -9.10 -4.69
C MET A 70 7.61 -8.22 -5.09
N ASP A 71 7.32 -8.16 -6.37
CA ASP A 71 6.11 -7.54 -6.91
C ASP A 71 5.63 -8.28 -8.16
N ILE A 72 4.34 -8.16 -8.46
CA ILE A 72 3.75 -8.74 -9.67
C ILE A 72 4.11 -7.90 -10.92
N SER A 73 4.29 -6.59 -10.76
CA SER A 73 4.48 -5.62 -11.83
C SER A 73 5.95 -5.46 -12.19
N GLU A 74 6.28 -5.73 -13.45
CA GLU A 74 7.61 -5.47 -14.00
C GLU A 74 7.93 -3.98 -13.98
N GLY A 75 6.96 -3.12 -14.31
CA GLY A 75 7.14 -1.68 -14.32
C GLY A 75 7.45 -1.11 -12.93
N MET A 76 6.81 -1.62 -11.88
CA MET A 76 7.12 -1.25 -10.49
C MET A 76 8.55 -1.64 -10.12
N LEU A 77 8.94 -2.88 -10.41
CA LEU A 77 10.30 -3.37 -10.11
C LEU A 77 11.38 -2.67 -10.94
N ALA A 78 11.07 -2.27 -12.18
CA ALA A 78 11.99 -1.47 -13.00
C ALA A 78 12.28 -0.11 -12.33
N ALA A 79 11.23 0.57 -11.84
CA ALA A 79 11.35 1.82 -11.10
C ALA A 79 12.17 1.65 -9.81
N LEU A 80 11.93 0.57 -9.06
CA LEU A 80 12.69 0.24 -7.87
C LEU A 80 14.18 -0.01 -8.18
N ASN A 81 14.48 -0.78 -9.24
CA ASN A 81 15.85 -1.06 -9.65
C ASN A 81 16.61 0.19 -10.11
N GLU A 82 15.92 1.12 -10.78
CA GLU A 82 16.49 2.43 -11.15
C GLU A 82 16.89 3.20 -9.90
N ASP A 83 15.99 3.36 -8.91
CA ASP A 83 16.27 4.03 -7.65
C ASP A 83 17.39 3.33 -6.85
N ALA A 84 17.36 2.00 -6.78
CA ALA A 84 18.42 1.24 -6.11
C ALA A 84 19.80 1.46 -6.75
N LYS A 85 19.85 1.60 -8.08
CA LYS A 85 21.08 1.90 -8.81
C LYS A 85 21.57 3.33 -8.54
N GLU A 86 20.67 4.30 -8.59
CA GLU A 86 20.98 5.71 -8.33
C GLU A 86 21.52 5.93 -6.92
N GLU A 87 20.94 5.24 -5.95
CA GLU A 87 21.34 5.27 -4.52
C GLU A 87 22.58 4.39 -4.21
N GLY A 88 23.14 3.67 -5.19
CA GLY A 88 24.28 2.76 -4.98
C GLY A 88 23.93 1.50 -4.19
N LEU A 89 22.67 1.10 -4.16
CA LEU A 89 22.12 -0.01 -3.37
C LEU A 89 21.88 -1.30 -4.17
N SER A 90 22.33 -1.38 -5.42
CA SER A 90 22.09 -2.57 -6.28
C SER A 90 22.58 -3.89 -5.68
N ALA A 91 23.59 -3.85 -4.81
CA ALA A 91 24.07 -5.04 -4.10
C ALA A 91 23.19 -5.43 -2.90
N ASN A 92 22.35 -4.54 -2.43
CA ASN A 92 21.49 -4.71 -1.26
C ASN A 92 20.03 -5.03 -1.60
N VAL A 93 19.61 -4.82 -2.85
CA VAL A 93 18.23 -5.01 -3.31
C VAL A 93 18.21 -6.03 -4.44
N LEU A 94 17.51 -7.13 -4.22
CA LEU A 94 17.24 -8.16 -5.23
C LEU A 94 15.74 -8.11 -5.56
N THR A 95 15.39 -7.84 -6.81
CA THR A 95 13.99 -7.84 -7.25
C THR A 95 13.58 -9.21 -7.77
N HIS A 96 12.33 -9.59 -7.53
CA HIS A 96 11.73 -10.84 -8.00
C HIS A 96 10.32 -10.60 -8.50
N GLN A 97 10.10 -10.71 -9.81
CA GLN A 97 8.77 -10.59 -10.39
C GLN A 97 7.97 -11.88 -10.14
N SER A 98 6.94 -11.78 -9.33
CA SER A 98 6.01 -12.88 -9.02
C SER A 98 4.75 -12.33 -8.35
N ASP A 99 3.65 -13.05 -8.44
CA ASP A 99 2.58 -12.93 -7.45
C ASP A 99 2.98 -13.68 -6.16
N TRP A 100 2.30 -13.32 -5.05
CA TRP A 100 2.63 -13.90 -3.75
C TRP A 100 2.32 -15.40 -3.66
N ASP A 101 1.31 -15.90 -4.36
CA ASP A 101 0.95 -17.32 -4.35
C ASP A 101 2.05 -18.16 -5.00
N SER A 102 2.59 -17.71 -6.12
CA SER A 102 3.63 -18.39 -6.90
C SER A 102 5.05 -18.14 -6.38
N PHE A 103 5.27 -17.15 -5.50
CA PHE A 103 6.60 -16.82 -4.99
C PHE A 103 7.22 -18.01 -4.24
N PRO A 104 8.42 -18.50 -4.66
CA PRO A 104 9.06 -19.67 -4.06
C PRO A 104 9.72 -19.31 -2.73
N LEU A 105 9.18 -19.81 -1.62
CA LEU A 105 9.81 -19.70 -0.31
C LEU A 105 10.91 -20.76 -0.15
N THR A 106 12.07 -20.49 -0.71
CA THR A 106 13.24 -21.38 -0.61
C THR A 106 14.03 -21.23 0.68
N LYS A 107 13.78 -20.15 1.42
CA LYS A 107 14.39 -19.83 2.71
C LYS A 107 13.44 -19.01 3.57
N LYS A 108 13.72 -18.92 4.86
CA LYS A 108 13.09 -17.95 5.75
C LYS A 108 13.95 -16.70 5.86
N TYR A 109 13.29 -15.56 6.06
CA TYR A 109 13.91 -14.24 6.19
C TYR A 109 13.97 -13.82 7.66
N ASP A 110 14.92 -12.96 8.03
CA ASP A 110 14.97 -12.36 9.36
C ASP A 110 13.75 -11.47 9.59
N PHE A 111 13.32 -10.76 8.54
CA PHE A 111 12.10 -9.96 8.54
C PHE A 111 11.27 -10.24 7.27
N VAL A 112 9.95 -10.15 7.44
CA VAL A 112 9.02 -10.09 6.31
C VAL A 112 8.16 -8.86 6.48
N ILE A 113 8.02 -8.06 5.43
CA ILE A 113 7.16 -6.88 5.43
C ILE A 113 6.16 -6.95 4.28
N ALA A 114 4.93 -6.53 4.55
CA ALA A 114 3.93 -6.24 3.54
C ALA A 114 3.25 -4.92 3.93
N SER A 115 3.36 -3.91 3.07
CA SER A 115 2.85 -2.58 3.36
C SER A 115 1.92 -2.10 2.25
N MET A 116 0.67 -1.85 2.62
CA MET A 116 -0.35 -1.27 1.73
C MET A 116 -0.50 -2.02 0.39
N THR A 117 -0.28 -3.34 0.40
CA THR A 117 -0.28 -4.18 -0.79
C THR A 117 -1.50 -5.10 -0.86
N PRO A 118 -2.13 -5.26 -2.04
CA PRO A 118 -3.18 -6.25 -2.25
C PRO A 118 -2.66 -7.70 -2.35
N ALA A 119 -1.35 -7.91 -2.32
CA ALA A 119 -0.76 -9.25 -2.31
C ALA A 119 -1.20 -10.07 -1.07
N ILE A 120 -1.55 -9.40 0.03
CA ILE A 120 -2.07 -10.03 1.25
C ILE A 120 -3.57 -9.72 1.36
N ASN A 121 -4.41 -10.60 0.83
CA ASN A 121 -5.86 -10.37 0.72
C ASN A 121 -6.73 -11.51 1.26
N ASP A 122 -6.14 -12.57 1.79
CA ASP A 122 -6.83 -13.69 2.42
C ASP A 122 -5.98 -14.34 3.53
N GLN A 123 -6.61 -15.22 4.28
CA GLN A 123 -5.96 -15.91 5.40
C GLN A 123 -4.80 -16.81 4.96
N GLN A 124 -4.89 -17.49 3.82
CA GLN A 124 -3.84 -18.38 3.34
C GLN A 124 -2.55 -17.61 3.03
N LYS A 125 -2.70 -16.42 2.44
CA LYS A 125 -1.57 -15.51 2.16
C LYS A 125 -0.94 -14.95 3.43
N ILE A 126 -1.76 -14.65 4.46
CA ILE A 126 -1.23 -14.31 5.78
C ILE A 126 -0.44 -15.49 6.36
N GLU A 127 -0.97 -16.69 6.33
CA GLU A 127 -0.28 -17.88 6.84
C GLU A 127 1.04 -18.14 6.12
N LYS A 128 1.07 -17.97 4.81
CA LYS A 128 2.31 -18.03 4.03
C LYS A 128 3.30 -16.95 4.45
N MET A 129 2.83 -15.70 4.71
CA MET A 129 3.66 -14.62 5.21
C MET A 129 4.22 -14.91 6.62
N LEU A 130 3.40 -15.44 7.53
CA LEU A 130 3.84 -15.86 8.85
C LEU A 130 4.90 -16.96 8.78
N GLY A 131 4.76 -17.91 7.84
CA GLY A 131 5.72 -18.99 7.60
C GLY A 131 7.03 -18.53 6.94
N ALA A 132 7.05 -17.37 6.30
CA ALA A 132 8.19 -16.85 5.56
C ALA A 132 9.27 -16.20 6.46
N THR A 133 8.94 -15.82 7.69
CA THR A 133 9.90 -15.24 8.64
C THR A 133 10.40 -16.26 9.65
N LYS A 134 11.63 -16.11 10.10
CA LYS A 134 12.22 -16.80 11.25
C LYS A 134 12.36 -15.89 12.48
N GLY A 135 11.94 -14.63 12.36
CA GLY A 135 12.02 -13.62 13.40
C GLY A 135 10.78 -12.73 13.37
N LEU A 136 10.95 -11.51 12.91
CA LEU A 136 9.90 -10.50 12.97
C LEU A 136 9.14 -10.38 11.64
N GLY A 137 7.86 -10.07 11.73
CA GLY A 137 7.04 -9.69 10.60
C GLY A 137 6.36 -8.35 10.83
N ILE A 138 6.18 -7.60 9.75
CA ILE A 138 5.55 -6.27 9.76
C ILE A 138 4.45 -6.27 8.71
N TYR A 139 3.25 -5.95 9.14
CA TYR A 139 2.12 -5.69 8.26
C TYR A 139 1.63 -4.27 8.42
N VAL A 140 1.44 -3.56 7.31
CA VAL A 140 0.82 -2.23 7.30
C VAL A 140 -0.38 -2.28 6.37
N GLY A 141 -1.54 -1.96 6.90
CA GLY A 141 -2.79 -1.99 6.14
C GLY A 141 -3.73 -0.85 6.52
N TRP A 142 -4.84 -0.75 5.80
CA TRP A 142 -5.90 0.19 6.15
C TRP A 142 -6.50 -0.16 7.52
N GLY A 143 -6.78 0.87 8.31
CA GLY A 143 -7.49 0.76 9.58
C GLY A 143 -9.02 0.76 9.38
N LYS A 144 -9.72 1.50 10.24
CA LYS A 144 -11.19 1.52 10.26
C LYS A 144 -11.82 2.29 9.12
N TYR A 145 -11.15 3.36 8.62
CA TYR A 145 -11.74 4.23 7.63
C TYR A 145 -10.74 4.65 6.55
N ARG A 146 -11.28 4.91 5.37
CA ARG A 146 -10.64 5.63 4.27
C ARG A 146 -11.73 6.42 3.57
N ILE A 147 -11.71 7.74 3.75
CA ILE A 147 -12.74 8.66 3.28
C ILE A 147 -12.14 9.57 2.22
N ASN A 148 -12.66 9.47 1.01
CA ASN A 148 -12.36 10.41 -0.06
C ASN A 148 -13.56 11.35 -0.20
N LYS A 149 -13.37 12.61 0.14
CA LYS A 149 -14.48 13.58 0.23
C LYS A 149 -15.20 13.82 -1.10
N LEU A 150 -14.48 13.76 -2.22
CA LEU A 150 -15.11 13.87 -3.53
C LEU A 150 -15.95 12.63 -3.85
N VAL A 151 -15.41 11.44 -3.63
CA VAL A 151 -16.15 10.18 -3.88
C VAL A 151 -17.38 10.08 -3.00
N GLU A 152 -17.27 10.44 -1.72
CA GLU A 152 -18.40 10.50 -0.79
C GLU A 152 -19.50 11.47 -1.28
N ALA A 153 -19.11 12.67 -1.71
CA ALA A 153 -20.06 13.64 -2.25
C ALA A 153 -20.75 13.13 -3.54
N LEU A 154 -19.99 12.49 -4.43
CA LEU A 154 -20.52 11.92 -5.68
C LEU A 154 -21.53 10.80 -5.40
N VAL A 155 -21.20 9.86 -4.52
CA VAL A 155 -22.06 8.74 -4.15
C VAL A 155 -23.35 9.23 -3.50
N ASN A 156 -23.23 10.14 -2.53
CA ASN A 156 -24.38 10.73 -1.84
C ASN A 156 -25.32 11.47 -2.81
N ALA A 157 -24.77 12.23 -3.75
CA ALA A 157 -25.56 12.96 -4.74
C ALA A 157 -26.29 12.02 -5.73
N HIS A 158 -25.76 10.84 -6.01
CA HIS A 158 -26.41 9.80 -6.81
C HIS A 158 -27.44 8.98 -6.01
N LYS A 159 -27.64 9.29 -4.71
CA LYS A 159 -28.61 8.63 -3.80
C LYS A 159 -28.44 7.10 -3.69
N VAL A 160 -27.23 6.64 -3.75
CA VAL A 160 -26.89 5.22 -3.53
C VAL A 160 -26.53 5.04 -2.06
N VAL A 161 -27.18 4.08 -1.40
CA VAL A 161 -26.81 3.68 -0.04
C VAL A 161 -25.56 2.81 -0.17
N GLU A 162 -24.43 3.27 0.31
CA GLU A 162 -23.21 2.45 0.35
C GLU A 162 -23.38 1.31 1.35
N GLU A 163 -23.32 0.08 0.87
CA GLU A 163 -22.85 -1.03 1.68
C GLU A 163 -21.31 -0.90 1.79
N ASP A 164 -20.77 -1.10 3.00
CA ASP A 164 -19.35 -0.91 3.36
C ASP A 164 -18.40 -1.52 2.32
N CYS A 165 -18.06 -0.73 1.31
CA CYS A 165 -17.12 -1.11 0.26
C CYS A 165 -15.71 -1.01 0.83
N SER A 166 -15.23 -2.10 1.43
CA SER A 166 -13.79 -2.27 1.71
C SER A 166 -13.01 -1.99 0.43
N ALA A 167 -12.02 -1.10 0.51
CA ALA A 167 -11.11 -0.83 -0.61
C ALA A 167 -10.63 -2.15 -1.20
N ALA A 168 -10.94 -2.37 -2.49
CA ALA A 168 -10.82 -3.65 -3.16
C ALA A 168 -9.46 -4.31 -2.89
N GLY A 169 -9.46 -5.46 -2.27
CA GLY A 169 -8.39 -6.43 -2.34
C GLY A 169 -7.37 -6.45 -1.21
N CYS A 170 -7.36 -5.53 -0.23
CA CYS A 170 -6.41 -5.61 0.90
C CYS A 170 -7.11 -6.06 2.18
N ILE A 171 -6.49 -6.93 2.96
CA ILE A 171 -6.93 -7.20 4.33
C ILE A 171 -6.74 -5.95 5.17
N LYS A 172 -7.76 -5.57 5.95
CA LYS A 172 -7.66 -4.47 6.92
C LYS A 172 -6.75 -4.89 8.09
N ALA A 173 -6.06 -3.93 8.70
CA ALA A 173 -5.17 -4.18 9.84
C ALA A 173 -5.86 -4.92 11.00
N HIS A 174 -7.13 -4.60 11.27
CA HIS A 174 -7.91 -5.30 12.30
C HIS A 174 -8.13 -6.78 11.98
N GLN A 175 -8.40 -7.13 10.73
CA GLN A 175 -8.57 -8.52 10.29
C GLN A 175 -7.25 -9.31 10.43
N PHE A 176 -6.12 -8.68 10.13
CA PHE A 176 -4.80 -9.29 10.35
C PHE A 176 -4.55 -9.56 11.84
N ILE A 177 -4.90 -8.59 12.71
CA ILE A 177 -4.82 -8.75 14.17
C ILE A 177 -5.69 -9.92 14.67
N ASP A 178 -6.90 -10.07 14.15
CA ASP A 178 -7.79 -11.14 14.57
C ASP A 178 -7.22 -12.52 14.22
N ILE A 179 -6.56 -12.67 13.08
CA ILE A 179 -5.84 -13.91 12.71
C ILE A 179 -4.66 -14.17 13.65
N LEU A 180 -3.89 -13.15 14.03
CA LEU A 180 -2.79 -13.31 14.99
C LEU A 180 -3.31 -13.76 16.37
N LYS A 181 -4.43 -13.20 16.84
CA LYS A 181 -5.08 -13.60 18.09
C LYS A 181 -5.55 -15.05 18.05
N GLU A 182 -6.23 -15.45 16.98
CA GLU A 182 -6.69 -16.81 16.76
C GLU A 182 -5.52 -17.81 16.83
N LYS A 183 -4.40 -17.46 16.18
CA LYS A 183 -3.17 -18.27 16.19
C LYS A 183 -2.33 -18.12 17.44
N LYS A 184 -2.75 -17.28 18.41
CA LYS A 184 -2.02 -16.99 19.65
C LYS A 184 -0.59 -16.48 19.43
N ILE A 185 -0.38 -15.75 18.33
CA ILE A 185 0.92 -15.14 18.01
C ILE A 185 0.98 -13.77 18.71
N PRO A 186 2.01 -13.51 19.55
CA PRO A 186 2.16 -12.20 20.19
C PRO A 186 2.46 -11.13 19.15
N PHE A 187 1.84 -9.98 19.32
CA PHE A 187 2.01 -8.85 18.42
C PHE A 187 1.92 -7.52 19.15
N GLU A 188 2.46 -6.48 18.54
CA GLU A 188 2.22 -5.09 18.89
C GLU A 188 1.55 -4.39 17.71
N SER A 189 0.75 -3.38 17.98
CA SER A 189 0.10 -2.61 16.93
C SER A 189 -0.04 -1.14 17.30
N GLU A 190 0.04 -0.29 16.28
CA GLU A 190 -0.23 1.13 16.39
C GLU A 190 -1.09 1.56 15.22
N PHE A 191 -2.08 2.43 15.48
CA PHE A 191 -2.94 3.01 14.47
C PHE A 191 -2.72 4.52 14.39
N PHE A 192 -2.73 5.05 13.20
CA PHE A 192 -2.55 6.48 13.00
C PHE A 192 -3.39 7.03 11.84
N ALA A 193 -3.84 8.26 12.01
CA ALA A 193 -4.50 8.99 10.95
C ALA A 193 -3.48 9.51 9.94
N THR A 194 -3.83 9.44 8.68
CA THR A 194 -3.08 10.03 7.56
C THR A 194 -4.02 10.74 6.62
N SER A 195 -3.52 11.73 5.91
CA SER A 195 -4.29 12.42 4.88
C SER A 195 -3.36 12.89 3.76
N TRP A 196 -3.90 12.92 2.55
CA TRP A 196 -3.23 13.48 1.38
C TRP A 196 -4.23 14.16 0.47
N THR A 197 -3.74 15.10 -0.32
CA THR A 197 -4.56 15.82 -1.30
C THR A 197 -3.96 15.62 -2.68
N GLU A 198 -4.79 15.14 -3.59
CA GLU A 198 -4.48 15.04 -5.02
C GLU A 198 -5.10 16.24 -5.72
N THR A 199 -4.41 16.74 -6.74
CA THR A 199 -4.84 17.94 -7.47
C THR A 199 -4.98 17.58 -8.94
N TYR A 200 -6.14 17.88 -9.51
CA TYR A 200 -6.53 17.54 -10.87
C TYR A 200 -6.95 18.79 -11.65
N THR A 201 -6.75 18.80 -12.96
CA THR A 201 -7.53 19.65 -13.85
C THR A 201 -9.01 19.22 -13.80
N LEU A 202 -9.92 20.06 -14.30
CA LEU A 202 -11.36 19.72 -14.30
C LEU A 202 -11.64 18.45 -15.13
N ASP A 203 -10.96 18.29 -16.27
CA ASP A 203 -11.12 17.12 -17.16
C ASP A 203 -10.59 15.84 -16.48
N GLU A 204 -9.40 15.88 -15.88
CA GLU A 204 -8.85 14.76 -15.12
C GLU A 204 -9.74 14.38 -13.93
N ALA A 205 -10.29 15.38 -13.23
CA ALA A 205 -11.22 15.15 -12.12
C ALA A 205 -12.54 14.51 -12.60
N LYS A 206 -13.01 14.85 -13.80
CA LYS A 206 -14.20 14.25 -14.40
C LYS A 206 -13.96 12.79 -14.75
N GLU A 207 -12.81 12.47 -15.37
CA GLU A 207 -12.40 11.09 -15.64
C GLU A 207 -12.27 10.27 -14.35
N TYR A 208 -11.61 10.85 -13.34
CA TYR A 208 -11.48 10.23 -12.01
C TYR A 208 -12.85 9.95 -11.38
N ALA A 209 -13.76 10.94 -11.40
CA ALA A 209 -15.10 10.79 -10.83
C ALA A 209 -15.89 9.66 -11.50
N TYR A 210 -15.83 9.57 -12.83
CA TYR A 210 -16.49 8.51 -13.58
C TYR A 210 -15.92 7.13 -13.25
N ASP A 211 -14.60 7.01 -13.17
CA ASP A 211 -13.95 5.75 -12.80
C ASP A 211 -14.36 5.31 -11.38
N GLN A 212 -14.38 6.25 -10.41
CA GLN A 212 -14.79 5.94 -9.04
C GLN A 212 -16.28 5.51 -8.94
N LEU A 213 -17.18 6.17 -9.67
CA LEU A 213 -18.58 5.78 -9.72
C LEU A 213 -18.78 4.41 -10.35
N LYS A 214 -18.10 4.15 -11.49
CA LYS A 214 -18.15 2.84 -12.16
C LYS A 214 -17.65 1.69 -11.28
N ARG A 215 -16.60 1.91 -10.48
CA ARG A 215 -16.10 0.91 -9.52
C ARG A 215 -17.12 0.55 -8.43
N LYS A 216 -18.13 1.38 -8.24
CA LYS A 216 -19.22 1.19 -7.27
C LYS A 216 -20.53 0.79 -7.97
N ASP A 217 -20.46 0.39 -9.25
CA ASP A 217 -21.62 0.05 -10.08
C ASP A 217 -22.66 1.18 -10.19
N ILE A 218 -22.21 2.44 -10.07
CA ILE A 218 -23.05 3.63 -10.22
C ILE A 218 -22.88 4.18 -11.63
N THR A 219 -23.98 4.33 -12.35
CA THR A 219 -23.99 5.02 -13.64
C THR A 219 -23.79 6.53 -13.43
N PRO A 220 -22.71 7.14 -13.95
CA PRO A 220 -22.48 8.56 -13.78
C PRO A 220 -23.58 9.41 -14.42
N ASN A 221 -24.04 10.44 -13.72
CA ASN A 221 -24.88 11.49 -14.27
C ASN A 221 -24.03 12.76 -14.44
N ASP A 222 -23.93 13.24 -15.68
CA ASP A 222 -23.03 14.34 -16.04
C ASP A 222 -23.33 15.62 -15.28
N GLU A 223 -24.61 15.99 -15.11
CA GLU A 223 -25.00 17.21 -14.40
C GLU A 223 -24.63 17.14 -12.92
N ILE A 224 -24.82 16.00 -12.29
CA ILE A 224 -24.46 15.76 -10.90
C ILE A 224 -22.94 15.82 -10.75
N VAL A 225 -22.20 15.10 -11.60
CA VAL A 225 -20.73 15.09 -11.55
C VAL A 225 -20.16 16.49 -11.70
N GLU A 226 -20.60 17.24 -12.72
CA GLU A 226 -20.12 18.62 -12.94
C GLU A 226 -20.47 19.55 -11.78
N SER A 227 -21.67 19.45 -11.23
CA SER A 227 -22.08 20.24 -10.06
C SER A 227 -21.19 19.97 -8.84
N ILE A 228 -20.90 18.68 -8.56
CA ILE A 228 -20.04 18.30 -7.45
C ILE A 228 -18.60 18.76 -7.70
N LEU A 229 -18.04 18.54 -8.90
CA LEU A 229 -16.66 18.96 -9.20
C LEU A 229 -16.46 20.48 -9.06
N LYS A 230 -17.46 21.28 -9.44
CA LYS A 230 -17.43 22.74 -9.23
C LYS A 230 -17.33 23.13 -7.75
N SER A 231 -17.91 22.34 -6.85
CA SER A 231 -17.82 22.62 -5.40
C SER A 231 -16.44 22.30 -4.80
N PHE A 232 -15.60 21.53 -5.51
CA PHE A 232 -14.22 21.18 -5.15
C PHE A 232 -13.18 22.02 -5.92
N LEU A 233 -13.63 22.92 -6.80
CA LEU A 233 -12.75 23.74 -7.63
C LEU A 233 -12.17 24.90 -6.81
N GLN A 234 -10.85 25.02 -6.80
CA GLN A 234 -10.08 26.13 -6.21
C GLN A 234 -8.92 26.44 -7.15
N ASP A 235 -8.70 27.72 -7.48
CA ASP A 235 -7.63 28.17 -8.39
C ASP A 235 -7.56 27.35 -9.70
N ASP A 236 -8.71 27.16 -10.36
CA ASP A 236 -8.90 26.40 -11.60
C ASP A 236 -8.49 24.89 -11.50
N LYS A 237 -8.35 24.37 -10.29
CA LYS A 237 -8.04 22.95 -10.03
C LYS A 237 -8.99 22.34 -9.02
N VAL A 238 -9.21 21.03 -9.16
CA VAL A 238 -10.02 20.24 -8.24
C VAL A 238 -9.09 19.59 -7.22
N HIS A 239 -9.27 19.92 -5.93
CA HIS A 239 -8.49 19.37 -4.83
C HIS A 239 -9.28 18.27 -4.12
N VAL A 240 -8.76 17.07 -4.17
CA VAL A 240 -9.39 15.85 -3.63
C VAL A 240 -8.62 15.37 -2.42
N THR A 241 -9.16 15.62 -1.24
CA THR A 241 -8.55 15.15 0.01
C THR A 241 -9.09 13.78 0.38
N THR A 242 -8.18 12.86 0.68
CA THR A 242 -8.47 11.56 1.28
C THR A 242 -7.94 11.54 2.70
N GLU A 243 -8.81 11.16 3.65
CA GLU A 243 -8.47 10.92 5.05
C GLU A 243 -8.56 9.42 5.31
N ALA A 244 -7.58 8.86 6.02
CA ALA A 244 -7.57 7.43 6.29
C ALA A 244 -6.91 7.12 7.63
N GLU A 245 -7.20 5.93 8.15
CA GLU A 245 -6.44 5.32 9.23
C GLU A 245 -5.58 4.21 8.66
N LYS A 246 -4.30 4.15 9.07
CA LYS A 246 -3.40 3.03 8.82
C LYS A 246 -3.08 2.33 10.13
N GLY A 247 -2.99 1.01 10.08
CA GLY A 247 -2.52 0.19 11.20
C GLY A 247 -1.18 -0.45 10.86
N MET A 248 -0.23 -0.35 11.79
CA MET A 248 1.05 -1.03 11.78
C MET A 248 0.98 -2.18 12.78
N ILE A 249 1.41 -3.36 12.36
CA ILE A 249 1.39 -4.57 13.18
C ILE A 249 2.77 -5.21 13.10
N LEU A 250 3.37 -5.45 14.26
CA LEU A 250 4.63 -6.14 14.42
C LEU A 250 4.39 -7.42 15.21
N TRP A 251 4.80 -8.55 14.70
CA TRP A 251 4.76 -9.82 15.42
C TRP A 251 6.12 -10.51 15.42
N ASN A 252 6.30 -11.41 16.39
CA ASN A 252 7.48 -12.23 16.49
C ASN A 252 7.07 -13.72 16.48
N VAL A 253 7.76 -14.52 15.68
CA VAL A 253 7.52 -15.98 15.58
C VAL A 253 8.55 -16.80 16.38
N ALA A 254 9.49 -16.14 17.08
CA ALA A 254 10.51 -16.80 17.90
C ALA A 254 10.00 -17.14 19.29
#